data_ee59e2c6e5235dd10267ffc3a17b983c
#
_entry.id   ee59e2c6e5235dd10267ffc3a17b983c
#
_cell.length_a   1.000
_cell.length_b   1.000
_cell.length_c   1.000
_cell.angle_alpha   90.00
_cell.angle_beta   90.00
_cell.angle_gamma   90.00
#
_symmetry.space_group_name_H-M   'P 1'
#
loop_
_entity.id
_entity.type
_entity.pdbx_description
1 polymer ?
#
loop_
_entity_poly.entity_id
_entity_poly.type
_entity_poly.pdbx_seq_one_letter_code
_entity_poly.pdbx_strand_id
1 'polypeptide(L)'
;EVVGLFMINWHDTTGTLEGDCPWHDDRVFAELVARKLDIELHVVDLSADYRTRVVDYMFAEYERGRTPNPDVLCNREIKFDVFLREALKLGADYVATGHYCRKAEETLPDGRTIHKLLAGSDPNKDQSYFLCQLSQEQLSRALFPVGGLLKPEVRRIAEEQGLATAKRKDSQGICFVGKVDLPTFLQQKLAPKKGNIHEILPAWPKYVREEVPAEGEPTTGQLAALAEPWRYTVRDGRRSEEHTSE
;
A
#
# COMPACT_ATOMS: atom_id res chain seq x y z
N GLU A 1 -15.27 14.35 19.02
CA GLU A 1 -15.52 12.98 19.47
C GLU A 1 -14.71 12.01 18.65
N VAL A 2 -14.15 10.95 19.25
CA VAL A 2 -13.33 9.93 18.59
C VAL A 2 -13.91 8.56 18.89
N VAL A 3 -14.08 7.76 17.85
CA VAL A 3 -14.56 6.36 17.93
C VAL A 3 -13.53 5.47 17.26
N GLY A 4 -13.24 4.34 17.86
CA GLY A 4 -12.40 3.29 17.27
C GLY A 4 -13.20 2.45 16.28
N LEU A 5 -12.63 2.15 15.13
CA LEU A 5 -13.21 1.20 14.19
C LEU A 5 -12.12 0.21 13.75
N PHE A 6 -12.32 -1.06 14.04
CA PHE A 6 -11.43 -2.16 13.71
C PHE A 6 -12.00 -2.96 12.53
N MET A 7 -11.18 -3.21 11.51
CA MET A 7 -11.58 -3.99 10.34
C MET A 7 -10.96 -5.38 10.33
N ILE A 8 -11.78 -6.38 10.07
CA ILE A 8 -11.36 -7.75 9.76
C ILE A 8 -11.37 -7.91 8.24
N ASN A 9 -10.21 -8.15 7.64
CA ASN A 9 -10.08 -8.21 6.18
C ASN A 9 -9.74 -9.60 5.64
N TRP A 10 -9.33 -10.55 6.50
CA TRP A 10 -8.89 -11.86 6.05
C TRP A 10 -9.11 -12.91 7.13
N HIS A 11 -9.71 -14.05 6.76
CA HIS A 11 -9.95 -15.19 7.65
C HIS A 11 -9.14 -16.43 7.28
N ASP A 12 -8.68 -16.51 6.02
CA ASP A 12 -7.99 -17.69 5.53
C ASP A 12 -6.52 -17.67 5.97
N THR A 13 -6.08 -18.73 6.60
CA THR A 13 -4.70 -18.92 7.07
C THR A 13 -3.84 -19.75 6.10
N THR A 14 -4.41 -20.17 4.98
CA THR A 14 -3.69 -20.98 3.98
C THR A 14 -2.54 -20.19 3.38
N GLY A 15 -1.32 -20.72 3.52
CA GLY A 15 -0.09 -20.05 3.03
C GLY A 15 0.45 -18.95 3.93
N THR A 16 -0.15 -18.71 5.12
CA THR A 16 0.46 -17.85 6.14
C THR A 16 1.54 -18.61 6.92
N LEU A 17 2.62 -17.91 7.29
CA LEU A 17 3.78 -18.54 7.96
C LEU A 17 3.51 -18.87 9.43
N GLU A 18 2.55 -18.22 10.07
CA GLU A 18 2.30 -18.30 11.51
C GLU A 18 1.04 -19.10 11.88
N GLY A 19 0.27 -19.61 10.91
CA GLY A 19 -0.88 -20.51 11.14
C GLY A 19 -2.09 -19.92 11.87
N ASP A 20 -1.94 -18.75 12.49
CA ASP A 20 -2.99 -18.04 13.24
C ASP A 20 -3.59 -16.90 12.43
N CYS A 21 -4.87 -16.61 12.67
CA CYS A 21 -5.54 -15.43 12.06
C CYS A 21 -4.87 -14.15 12.56
N PRO A 22 -4.16 -13.40 11.70
CA PRO A 22 -3.33 -12.27 12.13
C PRO A 22 -4.13 -11.16 12.80
N TRP A 23 -5.43 -11.05 12.53
CA TRP A 23 -6.29 -10.02 13.08
C TRP A 23 -6.71 -10.27 14.54
N HIS A 24 -6.61 -11.51 15.06
CA HIS A 24 -7.10 -11.82 16.41
C HIS A 24 -6.30 -11.06 17.47
N ASP A 25 -4.98 -11.16 17.43
CA ASP A 25 -4.11 -10.42 18.34
C ASP A 25 -4.21 -8.91 18.12
N ASP A 26 -4.32 -8.46 16.87
CA ASP A 26 -4.50 -7.06 16.51
C ASP A 26 -5.78 -6.49 17.14
N ARG A 27 -6.86 -7.25 17.14
CA ARG A 27 -8.12 -6.88 17.77
C ARG A 27 -7.97 -6.74 19.29
N VAL A 28 -7.31 -7.70 19.94
CA VAL A 28 -7.05 -7.61 21.40
C VAL A 28 -6.28 -6.34 21.74
N PHE A 29 -5.25 -5.99 20.96
CA PHE A 29 -4.53 -4.74 21.16
C PHE A 29 -5.41 -3.50 20.92
N ALA A 30 -6.26 -3.52 19.90
CA ALA A 30 -7.19 -2.43 19.65
C ALA A 30 -8.18 -2.25 20.82
N GLU A 31 -8.71 -3.34 21.38
CA GLU A 31 -9.58 -3.31 22.56
C GLU A 31 -8.86 -2.77 23.80
N LEU A 32 -7.60 -3.16 24.03
CA LEU A 32 -6.81 -2.64 25.15
C LEU A 32 -6.56 -1.13 25.02
N VAL A 33 -6.26 -0.65 23.81
CA VAL A 33 -6.07 0.78 23.53
C VAL A 33 -7.39 1.54 23.72
N ALA A 34 -8.49 1.04 23.16
CA ALA A 34 -9.80 1.68 23.28
C ALA A 34 -10.24 1.81 24.76
N ARG A 35 -10.09 0.75 25.55
CA ARG A 35 -10.36 0.79 27.01
C ARG A 35 -9.45 1.78 27.73
N LYS A 36 -8.17 1.84 27.37
CA LYS A 36 -7.21 2.77 28.02
C LYS A 36 -7.57 4.22 27.73
N LEU A 37 -8.08 4.51 26.54
CA LEU A 37 -8.43 5.86 26.11
C LEU A 37 -9.90 6.22 26.38
N ASP A 38 -10.68 5.28 26.93
CA ASP A 38 -12.12 5.42 27.19
C ASP A 38 -12.90 5.83 25.94
N ILE A 39 -12.63 5.14 24.81
CA ILE A 39 -13.34 5.33 23.54
C ILE A 39 -14.08 4.07 23.14
N GLU A 40 -15.20 4.24 22.46
CA GLU A 40 -15.96 3.13 21.89
C GLU A 40 -15.18 2.47 20.75
N LEU A 41 -15.25 1.13 20.63
CA LEU A 41 -14.63 0.37 19.57
C LEU A 41 -15.67 -0.48 18.83
N HIS A 42 -15.88 -0.19 17.57
CA HIS A 42 -16.66 -1.01 16.66
C HIS A 42 -15.77 -1.96 15.87
N VAL A 43 -16.31 -3.11 15.47
CA VAL A 43 -15.63 -4.09 14.64
C VAL A 43 -16.47 -4.34 13.38
N VAL A 44 -15.84 -4.27 12.24
CA VAL A 44 -16.48 -4.55 10.94
C VAL A 44 -15.73 -5.63 10.19
N ASP A 45 -16.45 -6.57 9.60
CA ASP A 45 -15.89 -7.60 8.75
C ASP A 45 -15.99 -7.18 7.27
N LEU A 46 -14.83 -6.96 6.65
CA LEU A 46 -14.67 -6.56 5.25
C LEU A 46 -13.97 -7.64 4.43
N SER A 47 -13.90 -8.87 4.94
CA SER A 47 -13.12 -9.96 4.33
C SER A 47 -13.63 -10.31 2.93
N ALA A 48 -14.94 -10.25 2.69
CA ALA A 48 -15.52 -10.49 1.38
C ALA A 48 -15.12 -9.41 0.36
N ASP A 49 -15.19 -8.13 0.75
CA ASP A 49 -14.75 -7.01 -0.08
C ASP A 49 -13.24 -7.06 -0.35
N TYR A 50 -12.46 -7.36 0.68
CA TYR A 50 -11.01 -7.47 0.56
C TYR A 50 -10.62 -8.59 -0.42
N ARG A 51 -11.27 -9.76 -0.31
CA ARG A 51 -11.05 -10.86 -1.23
C ARG A 51 -11.32 -10.46 -2.67
N THR A 52 -12.49 -9.90 -2.94
CA THR A 52 -12.91 -9.58 -4.30
C THR A 52 -12.10 -8.43 -4.90
N ARG A 53 -11.86 -7.37 -4.13
CA ARG A 53 -11.26 -6.13 -4.65
C ARG A 53 -9.73 -6.10 -4.62
N VAL A 54 -9.12 -6.86 -3.70
CA VAL A 54 -7.65 -6.84 -3.52
C VAL A 54 -7.03 -8.17 -3.93
N VAL A 55 -7.49 -9.29 -3.31
CA VAL A 55 -6.83 -10.59 -3.49
C VAL A 55 -7.09 -11.15 -4.89
N ASP A 56 -8.32 -11.15 -5.36
CA ASP A 56 -8.65 -11.68 -6.70
C ASP A 56 -8.00 -10.83 -7.81
N TYR A 57 -7.95 -9.50 -7.64
CA TYR A 57 -7.18 -8.63 -8.53
C TYR A 57 -5.69 -8.99 -8.52
N MET A 58 -5.11 -9.20 -7.33
CA MET A 58 -3.70 -9.57 -7.20
C MET A 58 -3.38 -10.86 -7.97
N PHE A 59 -4.19 -11.89 -7.81
CA PHE A 59 -4.03 -13.14 -8.56
C PHE A 59 -4.16 -12.95 -10.07
N ALA A 60 -5.17 -12.18 -10.52
CA ALA A 60 -5.35 -11.90 -11.94
C ALA A 60 -4.17 -11.14 -12.57
N GLU A 61 -3.53 -10.24 -11.85
CA GLU A 61 -2.34 -9.52 -12.32
C GLU A 61 -1.11 -10.45 -12.40
N TYR A 62 -0.89 -11.29 -11.39
CA TYR A 62 0.19 -12.29 -11.45
C TYR A 62 -0.01 -13.29 -12.59
N GLU A 63 -1.24 -13.73 -12.84
CA GLU A 63 -1.56 -14.62 -13.97
C GLU A 63 -1.20 -13.99 -15.32
N ARG A 64 -1.35 -12.66 -15.43
CA ARG A 64 -0.94 -11.88 -16.61
C ARG A 64 0.56 -11.57 -16.66
N GLY A 65 1.34 -12.05 -15.69
CA GLY A 65 2.77 -11.80 -15.59
C GLY A 65 3.12 -10.39 -15.10
N ARG A 66 2.19 -9.71 -14.41
CA ARG A 66 2.43 -8.39 -13.79
C ARG A 66 2.56 -8.53 -12.28
N THR A 67 3.35 -7.68 -11.65
CA THR A 67 3.50 -7.62 -10.20
C THR A 67 2.62 -6.50 -9.64
N PRO A 68 1.48 -6.82 -9.02
CA PRO A 68 0.58 -5.82 -8.44
C PRO A 68 1.13 -5.29 -7.12
N ASN A 69 0.62 -4.14 -6.68
CA ASN A 69 0.81 -3.65 -5.33
C ASN A 69 -0.51 -3.73 -4.55
N PRO A 70 -0.74 -4.80 -3.78
CA PRO A 70 -1.97 -4.98 -3.01
C PRO A 70 -2.16 -3.94 -1.92
N ASP A 71 -1.08 -3.33 -1.39
CA ASP A 71 -1.18 -2.34 -0.31
C ASP A 71 -1.74 -1.01 -0.83
N VAL A 72 -1.33 -0.56 -2.02
CA VAL A 72 -1.91 0.62 -2.67
C VAL A 72 -3.40 0.38 -2.95
N LEU A 73 -3.73 -0.81 -3.44
CA LEU A 73 -5.11 -1.16 -3.75
C LEU A 73 -5.97 -1.27 -2.49
N CYS A 74 -5.44 -1.87 -1.42
CA CYS A 74 -6.11 -1.94 -0.12
C CYS A 74 -6.45 -0.54 0.43
N ASN A 75 -5.54 0.42 0.31
CA ASN A 75 -5.83 1.78 0.74
C ASN A 75 -6.98 2.40 -0.07
N ARG A 76 -6.95 2.28 -1.40
CA ARG A 76 -7.99 2.86 -2.28
C ARG A 76 -9.34 2.17 -2.12
N GLU A 77 -9.37 0.84 -2.15
CA GLU A 77 -10.61 0.06 -2.28
C GLU A 77 -11.23 -0.32 -0.92
N ILE A 78 -10.40 -0.49 0.10
CA ILE A 78 -10.86 -0.94 1.41
C ILE A 78 -10.84 0.19 2.42
N LYS A 79 -9.68 0.75 2.79
CA LYS A 79 -9.59 1.72 3.88
C LYS A 79 -10.33 3.02 3.61
N PHE A 80 -10.17 3.56 2.42
CA PHE A 80 -10.76 4.84 2.05
C PHE A 80 -11.98 4.72 1.10
N ASP A 81 -12.53 3.50 0.94
CA ASP A 81 -13.83 3.27 0.30
C ASP A 81 -14.76 2.48 1.23
N VAL A 82 -14.65 1.16 1.29
CA VAL A 82 -15.61 0.34 2.05
C VAL A 82 -15.60 0.69 3.54
N PHE A 83 -14.42 0.75 4.16
CA PHE A 83 -14.26 1.10 5.57
C PHE A 83 -14.71 2.54 5.86
N LEU A 84 -14.41 3.50 4.97
CA LEU A 84 -14.92 4.87 5.08
C LEU A 84 -16.45 4.88 5.06
N ARG A 85 -17.08 4.12 4.18
CA ARG A 85 -18.55 4.04 4.13
C ARG A 85 -19.14 3.46 5.42
N GLU A 86 -18.50 2.45 6.02
CA GLU A 86 -18.94 1.93 7.33
C GLU A 86 -18.77 2.96 8.43
N ALA A 87 -17.67 3.71 8.44
CA ALA A 87 -17.46 4.81 9.37
C ALA A 87 -18.55 5.91 9.23
N LEU A 88 -18.89 6.29 8.00
CA LEU A 88 -19.94 7.27 7.72
C LEU A 88 -21.32 6.80 8.21
N LYS A 89 -21.64 5.50 8.13
CA LYS A 89 -22.89 4.93 8.71
C LYS A 89 -22.94 5.05 10.23
N LEU A 90 -21.79 5.06 10.88
CA LEU A 90 -21.66 5.31 12.33
C LEU A 90 -21.67 6.80 12.69
N GLY A 91 -21.85 7.69 11.70
CA GLY A 91 -21.90 9.14 11.91
C GLY A 91 -20.55 9.83 11.90
N ALA A 92 -19.47 9.17 11.50
CA ALA A 92 -18.15 9.79 11.40
C ALA A 92 -18.09 10.80 10.23
N ASP A 93 -17.39 11.91 10.43
CA ASP A 93 -17.10 12.88 9.37
C ASP A 93 -15.82 12.52 8.61
N TYR A 94 -14.86 11.91 9.29
CA TYR A 94 -13.52 11.61 8.78
C TYR A 94 -13.05 10.22 9.24
N VAL A 95 -12.10 9.66 8.49
CA VAL A 95 -11.34 8.48 8.91
C VAL A 95 -9.89 8.89 9.16
N ALA A 96 -9.42 8.67 10.39
CA ALA A 96 -8.03 8.86 10.77
C ALA A 96 -7.26 7.55 10.68
N THR A 97 -6.08 7.60 10.08
CA THR A 97 -5.19 6.43 9.97
C THR A 97 -3.77 6.77 10.41
N GLY A 98 -3.02 5.74 10.81
CA GLY A 98 -1.62 5.87 11.24
C GLY A 98 -0.60 5.98 10.09
N HIS A 99 -1.00 6.43 8.90
CA HIS A 99 -0.04 6.64 7.82
C HIS A 99 0.85 7.84 8.08
N TYR A 100 2.15 7.66 7.88
CA TYR A 100 3.15 8.72 7.92
C TYR A 100 3.14 9.50 6.60
N CYS A 101 2.11 10.31 6.42
CA CYS A 101 1.95 11.26 5.34
C CYS A 101 1.16 12.47 5.85
N ARG A 102 1.11 13.55 5.09
CA ARG A 102 0.40 14.78 5.46
C ARG A 102 -0.61 15.13 4.39
N LYS A 103 -1.59 15.93 4.77
CA LYS A 103 -2.59 16.50 3.88
C LYS A 103 -2.55 18.02 3.97
N ALA A 104 -2.70 18.69 2.85
CA ALA A 104 -2.95 20.12 2.79
C ALA A 104 -4.15 20.40 1.90
N GLU A 105 -4.75 21.55 2.09
CA GLU A 105 -5.87 22.03 1.29
C GLU A 105 -5.48 23.33 0.59
N GLU A 106 -5.96 23.50 -0.63
CA GLU A 106 -5.77 24.71 -1.42
C GLU A 106 -7.09 25.07 -2.10
N THR A 107 -7.50 26.32 -1.94
CA THR A 107 -8.66 26.84 -2.67
C THR A 107 -8.18 27.44 -3.98
N LEU A 108 -8.68 26.91 -5.08
CA LEU A 108 -8.39 27.40 -6.41
C LEU A 108 -9.12 28.73 -6.70
N PRO A 109 -8.69 29.48 -7.70
CA PRO A 109 -9.36 30.78 -8.09
C PRO A 109 -10.83 30.64 -8.46
N ASP A 110 -11.25 29.43 -8.86
CA ASP A 110 -12.65 29.11 -9.19
C ASP A 110 -13.49 28.73 -7.97
N GLY A 111 -12.93 28.80 -6.75
CA GLY A 111 -13.59 28.48 -5.49
C GLY A 111 -13.58 26.99 -5.12
N ARG A 112 -13.07 26.09 -5.96
CA ARG A 112 -12.95 24.67 -5.62
C ARG A 112 -11.81 24.47 -4.64
N THR A 113 -12.03 23.62 -3.63
CA THR A 113 -10.98 23.15 -2.73
C THR A 113 -10.39 21.87 -3.27
N ILE A 114 -9.06 21.82 -3.39
CA ILE A 114 -8.30 20.62 -3.70
C ILE A 114 -7.55 20.14 -2.46
N HIS A 115 -7.47 18.83 -2.30
CA HIS A 115 -6.74 18.18 -1.24
C HIS A 115 -5.44 17.62 -1.81
N LYS A 116 -4.31 18.02 -1.20
CA LYS A 116 -2.96 17.60 -1.60
C LYS A 116 -2.45 16.54 -0.63
N LEU A 117 -2.01 15.41 -1.17
CA LEU A 117 -1.25 14.42 -0.40
C LEU A 117 0.21 14.85 -0.38
N LEU A 118 0.78 14.95 0.81
CA LEU A 118 2.16 15.39 1.03
C LEU A 118 2.96 14.28 1.70
N ALA A 119 4.26 14.25 1.45
CA ALA A 119 5.19 13.36 2.14
C ALA A 119 5.13 13.55 3.66
N GLY A 120 5.33 12.49 4.42
CA GLY A 120 5.48 12.53 5.87
C GLY A 120 6.72 13.34 6.30
N SER A 121 6.75 13.75 7.56
CA SER A 121 7.93 14.44 8.13
C SER A 121 9.09 13.51 8.41
N ASP A 122 8.84 12.21 8.54
CA ASP A 122 9.87 11.19 8.73
C ASP A 122 10.32 10.62 7.37
N PRO A 123 11.54 10.98 6.87
CA PRO A 123 12.02 10.53 5.57
C PRO A 123 12.24 9.00 5.50
N ASN A 124 12.41 8.34 6.66
CA ASN A 124 12.61 6.89 6.74
C ASN A 124 11.27 6.13 6.80
N LYS A 125 10.15 6.85 6.94
CA LYS A 125 8.82 6.25 7.16
C LYS A 125 7.74 6.85 6.28
N ASP A 126 8.10 7.70 5.32
CA ASP A 126 7.10 8.25 4.40
C ASP A 126 6.29 7.13 3.74
N GLN A 127 4.96 7.26 3.85
CA GLN A 127 3.99 6.29 3.33
C GLN A 127 3.04 6.93 2.31
N SER A 128 3.33 8.14 1.85
CA SER A 128 2.49 8.85 0.89
C SER A 128 2.30 8.06 -0.41
N TYR A 129 3.32 7.31 -0.84
CA TYR A 129 3.23 6.51 -2.05
C TYR A 129 2.15 5.43 -1.99
N PHE A 130 1.85 4.86 -0.81
CA PHE A 130 0.78 3.88 -0.65
C PHE A 130 -0.63 4.47 -0.88
N LEU A 131 -0.73 5.79 -0.84
CA LEU A 131 -1.99 6.54 -0.97
C LEU A 131 -2.11 7.28 -2.31
N CYS A 132 -1.18 7.06 -3.24
CA CYS A 132 -1.12 7.77 -4.52
C CYS A 132 -2.35 7.59 -5.43
N GLN A 133 -3.19 6.60 -5.16
CA GLN A 133 -4.40 6.31 -5.92
C GLN A 133 -5.69 6.82 -5.24
N LEU A 134 -5.61 7.53 -4.13
CA LEU A 134 -6.80 8.12 -3.50
C LEU A 134 -7.39 9.22 -4.37
N SER A 135 -8.71 9.19 -4.54
CA SER A 135 -9.46 10.27 -5.17
C SER A 135 -9.53 11.52 -4.29
N GLN A 136 -9.91 12.66 -4.85
CA GLN A 136 -10.12 13.89 -4.08
C GLN A 136 -11.20 13.72 -3.01
N GLU A 137 -12.26 12.98 -3.32
CA GLU A 137 -13.33 12.67 -2.37
C GLU A 137 -12.80 11.83 -1.19
N GLN A 138 -12.06 10.76 -1.46
CA GLN A 138 -11.44 9.92 -0.43
C GLN A 138 -10.46 10.72 0.43
N LEU A 139 -9.60 11.51 -0.22
CA LEU A 139 -8.60 12.31 0.49
C LEU A 139 -9.23 13.43 1.32
N SER A 140 -10.37 14.01 0.88
CA SER A 140 -11.10 15.02 1.65
C SER A 140 -11.52 14.49 3.03
N ARG A 141 -11.90 13.21 3.12
CA ARG A 141 -12.34 12.53 4.33
C ARG A 141 -11.24 11.85 5.13
N ALA A 142 -9.99 11.89 4.65
CA ALA A 142 -8.84 11.26 5.29
C ALA A 142 -8.14 12.22 6.27
N LEU A 143 -7.70 11.70 7.43
CA LEU A 143 -6.83 12.37 8.38
C LEU A 143 -5.59 11.53 8.67
N PHE A 144 -4.45 12.19 8.81
CA PHE A 144 -3.14 11.55 9.06
C PHE A 144 -2.46 12.18 10.29
N PRO A 145 -2.94 11.87 11.51
CA PRO A 145 -2.48 12.57 12.73
C PRO A 145 -0.99 12.43 13.01
N VAL A 146 -0.38 11.32 12.60
CA VAL A 146 1.05 11.05 12.86
C VAL A 146 1.98 11.55 11.75
N GLY A 147 1.44 12.07 10.65
CA GLY A 147 2.24 12.45 9.47
C GLY A 147 3.22 13.59 9.70
N GLY A 148 2.98 14.44 10.69
CA GLY A 148 3.88 15.52 11.10
C GLY A 148 4.95 15.13 12.13
N LEU A 149 4.94 13.87 12.60
CA LEU A 149 5.82 13.37 13.66
C LEU A 149 6.84 12.39 13.12
N LEU A 150 8.00 12.31 13.78
CA LEU A 150 8.96 11.24 13.57
C LEU A 150 8.49 9.96 14.27
N LYS A 151 8.78 8.80 13.72
CA LYS A 151 8.39 7.52 14.31
C LYS A 151 8.86 7.33 15.77
N PRO A 152 10.09 7.73 16.17
CA PRO A 152 10.51 7.68 17.58
C PRO A 152 9.63 8.54 18.50
N GLU A 153 9.14 9.69 18.02
CA GLU A 153 8.23 10.56 18.79
C GLU A 153 6.88 9.91 19.01
N VAL A 154 6.32 9.28 17.95
CA VAL A 154 5.05 8.53 18.07
C VAL A 154 5.18 7.40 19.10
N ARG A 155 6.30 6.68 19.09
CA ARG A 155 6.58 5.63 20.08
C ARG A 155 6.71 6.17 21.50
N ARG A 156 7.42 7.29 21.67
CA ARG A 156 7.55 7.97 22.96
C ARG A 156 6.18 8.37 23.51
N ILE A 157 5.33 9.00 22.69
CA ILE A 157 3.96 9.37 23.07
C ILE A 157 3.17 8.13 23.49
N ALA A 158 3.24 7.04 22.73
CA ALA A 158 2.53 5.80 23.06
C ALA A 158 3.03 5.19 24.40
N GLU A 159 4.31 5.26 24.72
CA GLU A 159 4.88 4.82 25.98
C GLU A 159 4.44 5.72 27.15
N GLU A 160 4.49 7.04 26.99
CA GLU A 160 4.05 8.03 27.99
C GLU A 160 2.56 7.88 28.32
N GLN A 161 1.74 7.55 27.31
CA GLN A 161 0.33 7.26 27.50
C GLN A 161 0.06 5.84 28.04
N GLY A 162 1.08 5.01 28.19
CA GLY A 162 0.96 3.63 28.68
C GLY A 162 0.16 2.73 27.74
N LEU A 163 0.25 2.94 26.42
CA LEU A 163 -0.48 2.14 25.44
C LEU A 163 0.18 0.77 25.26
N ALA A 164 -0.62 -0.28 25.23
CA ALA A 164 -0.16 -1.67 25.04
C ALA A 164 0.61 -1.88 23.74
N THR A 165 0.41 -1.02 22.74
CA THR A 165 1.04 -1.07 21.41
C THR A 165 2.40 -0.36 21.34
N ALA A 166 2.85 0.35 22.37
CA ALA A 166 4.06 1.20 22.34
C ALA A 166 5.31 0.44 21.88
N LYS A 167 5.49 -0.81 22.33
CA LYS A 167 6.65 -1.65 22.00
C LYS A 167 6.40 -2.64 20.87
N ARG A 168 5.22 -2.58 20.24
CA ARG A 168 4.86 -3.50 19.18
C ARG A 168 5.69 -3.23 17.92
N LYS A 169 6.17 -4.32 17.28
CA LYS A 169 6.86 -4.23 16.00
C LYS A 169 5.89 -3.83 14.89
N ASP A 170 6.43 -3.19 13.86
CA ASP A 170 5.63 -2.89 12.66
C ASP A 170 5.14 -4.18 12.01
N SER A 171 3.93 -4.11 11.45
CA SER A 171 3.41 -5.18 10.61
C SER A 171 4.32 -5.37 9.38
N GLN A 172 4.60 -6.62 9.07
CA GLN A 172 5.36 -7.03 7.89
C GLN A 172 4.50 -7.98 7.06
N GLY A 173 4.65 -7.96 5.73
CA GLY A 173 3.90 -8.80 4.82
C GLY A 173 2.81 -8.04 4.06
N ILE A 174 1.87 -8.78 3.47
CA ILE A 174 0.73 -8.20 2.77
C ILE A 174 -0.26 -7.65 3.80
N CYS A 175 -0.76 -6.43 3.58
CA CYS A 175 -1.72 -5.77 4.46
C CYS A 175 -2.86 -6.72 4.85
N PHE A 176 -3.05 -6.94 6.15
CA PHE A 176 -4.08 -7.79 6.77
C PHE A 176 -4.02 -9.30 6.49
N VAL A 177 -3.21 -9.76 5.56
CA VAL A 177 -2.95 -11.20 5.33
C VAL A 177 -1.80 -11.68 6.22
N GLY A 178 -0.93 -10.76 6.65
CA GLY A 178 0.21 -11.05 7.49
C GLY A 178 1.46 -11.50 6.71
N LYS A 179 2.36 -12.19 7.41
CA LYS A 179 3.56 -12.76 6.79
C LYS A 179 3.17 -14.00 6.00
N VAL A 180 3.34 -13.91 4.70
CA VAL A 180 3.11 -15.03 3.79
C VAL A 180 4.42 -15.44 3.11
N ASP A 181 4.59 -16.74 2.89
CA ASP A 181 5.48 -17.22 1.86
C ASP A 181 4.81 -16.97 0.51
N LEU A 182 5.23 -15.90 -0.17
CA LEU A 182 4.56 -15.44 -1.39
C LEU A 182 4.47 -16.52 -2.49
N PRO A 183 5.50 -17.31 -2.78
CA PRO A 183 5.40 -18.44 -3.70
C PRO A 183 4.30 -19.43 -3.30
N THR A 184 4.29 -19.89 -2.06
CA THR A 184 3.28 -20.82 -1.55
C THR A 184 1.88 -20.22 -1.59
N PHE A 185 1.73 -18.95 -1.23
CA PHE A 185 0.45 -18.24 -1.30
C PHE A 185 -0.06 -18.14 -2.75
N LEU A 186 0.80 -17.80 -3.69
CA LEU A 186 0.43 -17.71 -5.11
C LEU A 186 0.11 -19.07 -5.74
N GLN A 187 0.80 -20.14 -5.32
CA GLN A 187 0.56 -21.49 -5.82
C GLN A 187 -0.81 -22.06 -5.45
N GLN A 188 -1.55 -21.45 -4.54
CA GLN A 188 -2.95 -21.83 -4.29
C GLN A 188 -3.84 -21.68 -5.55
N LYS A 189 -3.52 -20.74 -6.44
CA LYS A 189 -4.29 -20.50 -7.67
C LYS A 189 -3.44 -20.52 -8.95
N LEU A 190 -2.13 -20.31 -8.82
CA LEU A 190 -1.21 -20.18 -9.96
C LEU A 190 -0.27 -21.37 -10.03
N ALA A 191 -0.30 -22.08 -11.14
CA ALA A 191 0.68 -23.15 -11.40
C ALA A 191 2.06 -22.53 -11.73
N PRO A 192 3.16 -23.03 -11.13
CA PRO A 192 4.49 -22.56 -11.46
C PRO A 192 4.83 -22.89 -12.93
N LYS A 193 5.40 -21.94 -13.63
CA LYS A 193 5.85 -22.11 -15.03
C LYS A 193 7.37 -22.05 -15.07
N LYS A 194 7.99 -23.06 -15.67
CA LYS A 194 9.43 -23.02 -15.93
C LYS A 194 9.73 -21.98 -17.01
N GLY A 195 10.63 -21.06 -16.73
CA GLY A 195 11.06 -20.00 -17.63
C GLY A 195 12.59 -19.92 -17.71
N ASN A 196 13.09 -19.03 -18.57
CA ASN A 196 14.50 -18.69 -18.65
C ASN A 196 14.73 -17.31 -18.05
N ILE A 197 15.87 -17.13 -17.40
CA ILE A 197 16.34 -15.82 -16.96
C ILE A 197 17.14 -15.24 -18.10
N HIS A 198 16.81 -14.01 -18.51
CA HIS A 198 17.52 -13.26 -19.54
C HIS A 198 18.17 -12.03 -18.92
N GLU A 199 19.47 -11.92 -19.09
CA GLU A 199 20.22 -10.73 -18.68
C GLU A 199 20.10 -9.66 -19.76
N ILE A 200 19.73 -8.46 -19.38
CA ILE A 200 19.62 -7.29 -20.23
C ILE A 200 20.69 -6.29 -19.80
N LEU A 201 21.71 -6.09 -20.63
CA LEU A 201 22.83 -5.22 -20.32
C LEU A 201 22.47 -3.74 -20.55
N PRO A 202 22.89 -2.80 -19.67
CA PRO A 202 22.64 -1.37 -19.85
C PRO A 202 23.19 -0.79 -21.15
N ALA A 203 24.31 -1.34 -21.61
CA ALA A 203 24.99 -0.92 -22.83
C ALA A 203 24.46 -1.59 -24.12
N TRP A 204 23.30 -2.24 -24.05
CA TRP A 204 22.74 -2.87 -25.26
C TRP A 204 22.38 -1.80 -26.29
N PRO A 205 22.82 -1.94 -27.58
CA PRO A 205 22.58 -0.90 -28.59
C PRO A 205 21.13 -0.48 -28.76
N LYS A 206 20.20 -1.36 -28.44
CA LYS A 206 18.74 -1.12 -28.45
C LYS A 206 18.28 -0.10 -27.41
N TYR A 207 19.07 0.18 -26.38
CA TYR A 207 18.77 1.12 -25.29
C TYR A 207 19.49 2.45 -25.41
N VAL A 208 20.37 2.60 -26.40
CA VAL A 208 20.97 3.89 -26.75
C VAL A 208 19.86 4.72 -27.37
N ARG A 209 19.13 5.43 -26.53
CA ARG A 209 18.21 6.48 -26.98
C ARG A 209 19.03 7.69 -27.37
N GLU A 210 18.50 8.49 -28.31
CA GLU A 210 19.02 9.84 -28.52
C GLU A 210 19.02 10.57 -27.17
N GLU A 211 20.20 11.02 -26.76
CA GLU A 211 20.34 11.79 -25.53
C GLU A 211 19.47 13.04 -25.63
N VAL A 212 18.65 13.27 -24.62
CA VAL A 212 17.97 14.57 -24.47
C VAL A 212 19.07 15.60 -24.31
N PRO A 213 19.11 16.67 -25.11
CA PRO A 213 20.14 17.69 -24.99
C PRO A 213 20.22 18.17 -23.53
N ALA A 214 21.44 18.27 -22.99
CA ALA A 214 21.67 18.71 -21.63
C ALA A 214 21.23 20.17 -21.40
N GLU A 215 21.03 20.94 -22.47
CA GLU A 215 20.56 22.32 -22.46
C GLU A 215 19.41 22.48 -23.43
N GLY A 216 18.29 23.01 -22.95
CA GLY A 216 17.07 23.30 -23.72
C GLY A 216 15.87 22.43 -23.36
N GLU A 217 14.67 22.89 -23.71
CA GLU A 217 13.46 22.10 -23.53
C GLU A 217 13.39 20.96 -24.56
N PRO A 218 13.07 19.73 -24.14
CA PRO A 218 12.93 18.60 -25.06
C PRO A 218 11.78 18.85 -26.03
N THR A 219 11.99 18.54 -27.30
CA THR A 219 10.93 18.63 -28.31
C THR A 219 9.81 17.62 -28.05
N THR A 220 8.61 17.88 -28.53
CA THR A 220 7.47 16.97 -28.42
C THR A 220 7.78 15.57 -28.97
N GLY A 221 8.58 15.47 -30.04
CA GLY A 221 9.03 14.20 -30.62
C GLY A 221 9.96 13.42 -29.69
N GLN A 222 10.89 14.10 -29.00
CA GLN A 222 11.79 13.49 -28.01
C GLN A 222 11.00 13.00 -26.78
N LEU A 223 10.02 13.78 -26.30
CA LEU A 223 9.14 13.36 -25.22
C LEU A 223 8.29 12.15 -25.61
N ALA A 224 7.76 12.12 -26.83
CA ALA A 224 7.00 10.98 -27.34
C ALA A 224 7.88 9.72 -27.44
N ALA A 225 9.12 9.83 -27.94
CA ALA A 225 10.06 8.72 -28.01
C ALA A 225 10.47 8.20 -26.62
N LEU A 226 10.59 9.10 -25.61
CA LEU A 226 10.85 8.71 -24.23
C LEU A 226 9.64 8.05 -23.55
N ALA A 227 8.43 8.39 -23.97
CA ALA A 227 7.19 7.82 -23.44
C ALA A 227 6.81 6.48 -24.07
N GLU A 228 7.45 6.07 -25.18
CA GLU A 228 7.17 4.76 -25.76
C GLU A 228 7.59 3.64 -24.80
N PRO A 229 6.65 2.70 -24.49
CA PRO A 229 6.97 1.59 -23.61
C PRO A 229 8.01 0.68 -24.23
N TRP A 230 9.03 0.29 -23.46
CA TRP A 230 10.01 -0.69 -23.87
C TRP A 230 9.35 -2.06 -24.05
N ARG A 231 9.46 -2.63 -25.23
CA ARG A 231 9.02 -4.00 -25.52
C ARG A 231 10.24 -4.88 -25.65
N TYR A 232 10.55 -5.63 -24.59
CA TYR A 232 11.60 -6.63 -24.61
C TYR A 232 11.12 -7.88 -25.31
N THR A 233 11.96 -8.46 -26.17
CA THR A 233 11.73 -9.77 -26.76
C THR A 233 12.77 -10.76 -26.22
N VAL A 234 12.51 -12.06 -26.33
CA VAL A 234 13.46 -13.10 -25.92
C VAL A 234 14.85 -12.96 -26.62
N ARG A 235 14.89 -12.24 -27.73
CA ARG A 235 16.14 -11.95 -28.48
C ARG A 235 16.92 -10.78 -27.89
N ASP A 236 16.34 -9.99 -27.01
CA ASP A 236 16.94 -8.78 -26.43
C ASP A 236 17.80 -9.09 -25.21
N GLY A 237 17.75 -10.31 -24.69
CA GLY A 237 18.55 -10.78 -23.59
C GLY A 237 19.36 -12.01 -23.93
N ARG A 238 20.47 -12.21 -23.25
CA ARG A 238 21.18 -13.48 -23.25
C ARG A 238 20.79 -14.31 -22.04
N ARG A 239 20.88 -15.63 -22.17
CA ARG A 239 20.67 -16.53 -21.03
C ARG A 239 21.78 -16.30 -20.01
N SER A 240 21.44 -16.02 -18.76
CA SER A 240 22.39 -16.01 -17.67
C SER A 240 22.73 -17.47 -17.30
N GLU A 241 24.00 -17.84 -17.41
CA GLU A 241 24.47 -19.17 -17.03
C GLU A 241 24.60 -19.34 -15.51
N GLU A 242 24.63 -18.23 -14.75
CA GLU A 242 24.80 -18.23 -13.30
C GLU A 242 23.53 -18.60 -12.51
N HIS A 243 22.38 -18.70 -13.17
CA HIS A 243 21.08 -18.94 -12.52
C HIS A 243 20.33 -20.16 -13.07
N THR A 244 21.05 -21.19 -13.50
CA THR A 244 20.44 -22.51 -13.64
C THR A 244 20.32 -23.12 -12.25
N SER A 245 19.24 -22.80 -11.52
CA SER A 245 18.87 -23.62 -10.36
C SER A 245 18.50 -25.01 -10.84
N GLU A 246 19.20 -26.00 -10.35
CA GLU A 246 18.85 -27.40 -10.41
C GLU A 246 17.46 -27.66 -9.83
#